data_e84cfa6b2017748239b5f3a40ef06d89
#
_entry.id   e84cfa6b2017748239b5f3a40ef06d89
#
_cell.length_a   1.000
_cell.length_b   1.000
_cell.length_c   1.000
_cell.angle_alpha   90.00
_cell.angle_beta   90.00
_cell.angle_gamma   90.00
#
_symmetry.space_group_name_H-M   'P 1'
#
loop_
_entity.id
_entity.type
_entity.pdbx_description
1 polymer ?
#
loop_
_entity_poly.entity_id
_entity_poly.type
_entity_poly.pdbx_seq_one_letter_code
_entity_poly.pdbx_strand_id
1 'polypeptide(L)'
;DWSSDVCSSDLQKAAHTHLDIGSKDLRFTEYLDLVMSEVVEPNLPEFCFLYDYPECQAAMATIEIDDHGNQIAKRFELYCKGKEIANGYFELTDPIEQLRRLTSDNIERSKKGLPEIPIDERFFAALSAGIPKGSGVALGLDRLLMVMGDFEEIDSVLSFSIKRV
;
A
#
# COMPACT_ATOMS: atom_id res chain seq x y z
N ASP A 1 6.34 21.31 7.48
CA ASP A 1 6.96 20.72 8.67
C ASP A 1 6.15 19.50 9.08
N TRP A 2 6.52 18.33 8.56
CA TRP A 2 5.86 17.04 8.81
C TRP A 2 6.43 16.41 10.09
N SER A 3 6.23 17.07 11.24
CA SER A 3 6.43 16.33 12.49
C SER A 3 5.30 15.30 12.63
N SER A 4 5.60 14.09 13.06
CA SER A 4 4.67 12.96 13.16
C SER A 4 3.36 13.33 13.91
N ASP A 5 3.42 14.27 14.82
CA ASP A 5 2.28 14.68 15.64
C ASP A 5 1.36 15.69 14.92
N VAL A 6 1.92 16.59 14.11
CA VAL A 6 1.13 17.57 13.33
C VAL A 6 0.42 16.87 12.18
N CYS A 7 1.07 15.91 11.53
CA CYS A 7 0.49 15.16 10.43
C CYS A 7 -0.71 14.31 10.86
N SER A 8 -0.67 13.67 12.03
CA SER A 8 -1.77 12.84 12.51
C SER A 8 -3.03 13.65 12.80
N SER A 9 -2.89 14.83 13.45
CA SER A 9 -4.03 15.69 13.79
C SER A 9 -4.68 16.32 12.55
N ASP A 10 -3.90 16.65 11.53
CA ASP A 10 -4.42 17.28 10.31
C ASP A 10 -5.10 16.26 9.40
N LEU A 11 -4.55 15.04 9.32
CA LEU A 11 -5.21 13.92 8.64
C LEU A 11 -6.53 13.56 9.30
N GLN A 12 -6.58 13.50 10.64
CA GLN A 12 -7.82 13.25 11.38
C GLN A 12 -8.86 14.33 11.09
N LYS A 13 -8.49 15.61 11.15
CA LYS A 13 -9.39 16.73 10.83
C LYS A 13 -9.88 16.66 9.38
N ALA A 14 -8.99 16.39 8.43
CA ALA A 14 -9.36 16.22 7.03
C ALA A 14 -10.36 15.07 6.86
N ALA A 15 -10.08 13.91 7.47
CA ALA A 15 -10.97 12.77 7.43
C ALA A 15 -12.36 13.08 8.00
N HIS A 16 -12.45 13.70 9.18
CA HIS A 16 -13.73 14.11 9.77
C HIS A 16 -14.45 15.23 9.00
N THR A 17 -13.73 16.01 8.19
CA THR A 17 -14.34 17.06 7.36
C THR A 17 -15.00 16.49 6.12
N HIS A 18 -14.41 15.45 5.54
CA HIS A 18 -14.84 14.88 4.27
C HIS A 18 -15.66 13.58 4.40
N LEU A 19 -15.55 12.90 5.56
CA LEU A 19 -16.14 11.60 5.78
C LEU A 19 -16.97 11.57 7.07
N ASP A 20 -18.11 10.89 7.02
CA ASP A 20 -18.92 10.61 8.22
C ASP A 20 -18.37 9.38 8.96
N ILE A 21 -17.29 9.58 9.70
CA ILE A 21 -16.55 8.50 10.40
C ILE A 21 -17.23 8.13 11.74
N GLY A 22 -18.20 8.92 12.19
CA GLY A 22 -18.79 8.78 13.52
C GLY A 22 -17.76 9.08 14.64
N SER A 23 -17.98 8.51 15.83
CA SER A 23 -17.13 8.75 17.02
C SER A 23 -16.01 7.70 17.20
N LYS A 24 -15.59 7.01 16.16
CA LYS A 24 -14.54 5.99 16.27
C LYS A 24 -13.17 6.66 16.34
N ASP A 25 -12.41 6.30 17.36
CA ASP A 25 -10.99 6.66 17.47
C ASP A 25 -10.19 5.66 16.61
N LEU A 26 -9.87 6.09 15.39
CA LEU A 26 -9.11 5.29 14.43
C LEU A 26 -7.61 5.58 14.60
N ARG A 27 -6.77 4.60 14.29
CA ARG A 27 -5.32 4.80 14.23
C ARG A 27 -4.94 5.59 12.98
N PHE A 28 -3.77 6.20 13.00
CA PHE A 28 -3.25 7.01 11.88
C PHE A 28 -3.34 6.28 10.53
N THR A 29 -2.91 5.02 10.48
CA THR A 29 -2.95 4.20 9.25
C THR A 29 -4.37 3.94 8.76
N GLU A 30 -5.33 3.78 9.67
CA GLU A 30 -6.74 3.56 9.33
C GLU A 30 -7.40 4.83 8.79
N TYR A 31 -7.04 6.01 9.33
CA TYR A 31 -7.42 7.29 8.74
C TYR A 31 -6.82 7.48 7.34
N LEU A 32 -5.55 7.11 7.16
CA LEU A 32 -4.86 7.23 5.89
C LEU A 32 -5.50 6.35 4.82
N ASP A 33 -5.76 5.07 5.15
CA ASP A 33 -6.42 4.13 4.24
C ASP A 33 -7.82 4.62 3.85
N LEU A 34 -8.57 5.14 4.83
CA LEU A 34 -9.93 5.65 4.61
C LEU A 34 -9.92 6.91 3.71
N VAL A 35 -9.01 7.85 3.96
CA VAL A 35 -8.87 9.05 3.10
C VAL A 35 -8.42 8.67 1.69
N MET A 36 -7.53 7.70 1.56
CA MET A 36 -7.12 7.18 0.25
C MET A 36 -8.32 6.64 -0.51
N SER A 37 -9.05 5.68 0.05
CA SER A 37 -10.14 4.98 -0.65
C SER A 37 -11.35 5.88 -0.94
N GLU A 38 -11.72 6.75 0.00
CA GLU A 38 -12.97 7.50 -0.09
C GLU A 38 -12.80 8.90 -0.67
N VAL A 39 -11.61 9.49 -0.57
CA VAL A 39 -11.37 10.88 -0.98
C VAL A 39 -10.36 10.97 -2.12
N VAL A 40 -9.23 10.30 -2.02
CA VAL A 40 -8.15 10.46 -3.00
C VAL A 40 -8.44 9.66 -4.28
N GLU A 41 -8.62 8.36 -4.16
CA GLU A 41 -8.82 7.47 -5.32
C GLU A 41 -9.98 7.89 -6.23
N PRO A 42 -11.17 8.28 -5.72
CA PRO A 42 -12.26 8.73 -6.58
C PRO A 42 -11.99 10.02 -7.35
N ASN A 43 -11.02 10.83 -6.88
CA ASN A 43 -10.66 12.11 -7.48
C ASN A 43 -9.35 12.08 -8.26
N LEU A 44 -8.73 10.91 -8.41
CA LEU A 44 -7.50 10.78 -9.18
C LEU A 44 -7.75 11.07 -10.67
N PRO A 45 -6.76 11.67 -11.38
CA PRO A 45 -6.77 11.75 -12.83
C PRO A 45 -6.95 10.39 -13.49
N GLU A 46 -7.42 10.38 -14.74
CA GLU A 46 -7.65 9.14 -15.50
C GLU A 46 -6.42 8.21 -15.50
N PHE A 47 -5.22 8.82 -15.60
CA PHE A 47 -3.95 8.12 -15.41
C PHE A 47 -3.07 8.90 -14.45
N CYS A 48 -2.60 8.25 -13.40
CA CYS A 48 -1.67 8.87 -12.47
C CYS A 48 -0.78 7.85 -11.76
N PHE A 49 0.39 8.31 -11.37
CA PHE A 49 1.25 7.61 -10.42
C PHE A 49 1.11 8.31 -9.06
N LEU A 50 0.84 7.52 -8.03
CA LEU A 50 1.07 7.90 -6.64
C LEU A 50 2.42 7.33 -6.23
N TYR A 51 3.26 8.13 -5.60
CA TYR A 51 4.60 7.73 -5.19
C TYR A 51 5.00 8.45 -3.90
N ASP A 52 6.13 8.06 -3.33
CA ASP A 52 6.64 8.60 -2.07
C ASP A 52 5.63 8.44 -0.93
N TYR A 53 5.19 7.21 -0.73
CA TYR A 53 4.26 6.85 0.35
C TYR A 53 4.88 7.13 1.73
N PRO A 54 4.09 7.44 2.76
CA PRO A 54 4.61 7.59 4.12
C PRO A 54 5.22 6.27 4.63
N GLU A 55 6.20 6.37 5.52
CA GLU A 55 6.94 5.23 6.09
C GLU A 55 6.03 4.10 6.58
N CYS A 56 4.90 4.43 7.23
CA CYS A 56 3.96 3.44 7.76
C CYS A 56 3.29 2.57 6.67
N GLN A 57 3.39 2.97 5.40
CA GLN A 57 2.90 2.23 4.24
C GLN A 57 4.03 1.70 3.35
N ALA A 58 5.25 1.62 3.89
CA ALA A 58 6.42 1.22 3.12
C ALA A 58 6.35 -0.22 2.58
N ALA A 59 5.59 -1.11 3.22
CA ALA A 59 5.54 -2.52 2.84
C ALA A 59 6.96 -3.10 2.66
N MET A 60 7.31 -3.51 1.44
CA MET A 60 8.63 -4.05 1.10
C MET A 60 9.57 -3.02 0.45
N ALA A 61 9.21 -1.74 0.44
CA ALA A 61 10.03 -0.68 -0.12
C ALA A 61 11.14 -0.23 0.84
N THR A 62 12.24 0.26 0.28
CA THR A 62 13.22 1.03 1.05
C THR A 62 12.61 2.36 1.49
N ILE A 63 13.12 2.90 2.58
CA ILE A 63 12.77 4.23 3.09
C ILE A 63 13.92 5.17 2.80
N GLU A 64 13.60 6.37 2.34
CA GLU A 64 14.54 7.48 2.17
C GLU A 64 14.01 8.72 2.89
N ILE A 65 14.88 9.70 3.07
CA ILE A 65 14.51 11.02 3.59
C ILE A 65 14.39 11.96 2.39
N ASP A 66 13.24 12.61 2.25
CA ASP A 66 12.99 13.59 1.20
C ASP A 66 13.71 14.93 1.48
N ASP A 67 13.64 15.88 0.55
CA ASP A 67 14.24 17.22 0.67
C ASP A 67 13.65 18.06 1.82
N HIS A 68 12.53 17.63 2.40
CA HIS A 68 11.86 18.27 3.53
C HIS A 68 12.16 17.58 4.87
N GLY A 69 12.92 16.48 4.87
CA GLY A 69 13.27 15.71 6.06
C GLY A 69 12.25 14.63 6.45
N ASN A 70 11.28 14.32 5.60
CA ASN A 70 10.29 13.30 5.87
C ASN A 70 10.80 11.91 5.46
N GLN A 71 10.42 10.90 6.21
CA GLN A 71 10.64 9.50 5.84
C GLN A 71 9.59 9.06 4.83
N ILE A 72 10.04 8.79 3.61
CA ILE A 72 9.19 8.34 2.50
C ILE A 72 9.60 6.95 2.06
N ALA A 73 8.60 6.14 1.72
CA ALA A 73 8.80 4.84 1.12
C ALA A 73 8.99 4.98 -0.40
N LYS A 74 10.03 4.38 -0.93
CA LYS A 74 10.27 4.31 -2.38
C LYS A 74 9.33 3.29 -3.04
N ARG A 75 8.05 3.61 -2.98
CA ARG A 75 6.91 2.87 -3.48
C ARG A 75 6.12 3.74 -4.45
N PHE A 76 5.57 3.11 -5.47
CA PHE A 76 4.61 3.77 -6.33
C PHE A 76 3.44 2.83 -6.63
N GLU A 77 2.31 3.44 -6.93
CA GLU A 77 1.15 2.77 -7.51
C GLU A 77 0.73 3.50 -8.78
N LEU A 78 0.36 2.72 -9.81
CA LEU A 78 -0.24 3.24 -11.03
C LEU A 78 -1.75 3.07 -10.94
N TYR A 79 -2.46 4.17 -11.07
CA TYR A 79 -3.91 4.19 -11.16
C TYR A 79 -4.36 4.50 -12.59
N CYS A 80 -5.43 3.85 -13.02
CA CYS A 80 -6.12 4.17 -14.24
C CYS A 80 -7.64 4.10 -14.00
N LYS A 81 -8.34 5.17 -14.31
CA LYS A 81 -9.80 5.31 -14.09
C LYS A 81 -10.22 4.88 -12.67
N GLY A 82 -9.47 5.31 -11.65
CA GLY A 82 -9.70 4.96 -10.24
C GLY A 82 -9.37 3.51 -9.85
N LYS A 83 -8.76 2.73 -10.74
CA LYS A 83 -8.33 1.35 -10.45
C LYS A 83 -6.81 1.29 -10.34
N GLU A 84 -6.28 0.75 -9.25
CA GLU A 84 -4.88 0.40 -9.12
C GLU A 84 -4.51 -0.68 -10.13
N ILE A 85 -3.60 -0.37 -11.04
CA ILE A 85 -3.14 -1.27 -12.11
C ILE A 85 -1.80 -1.90 -11.79
N ALA A 86 -0.92 -1.16 -11.13
CA ALA A 86 0.40 -1.67 -10.74
C ALA A 86 0.82 -1.08 -9.39
N ASN A 87 1.65 -1.86 -8.69
CA ASN A 87 2.28 -1.48 -7.43
C ASN A 87 3.76 -1.89 -7.50
N GLY A 88 4.66 -0.97 -7.21
CA GLY A 88 6.08 -1.21 -7.34
C GLY A 88 6.90 -0.58 -6.22
N TYR A 89 8.06 -1.17 -5.98
CA TYR A 89 8.98 -0.79 -4.93
C TYR A 89 10.39 -0.65 -5.45
N PHE A 90 11.19 0.22 -4.82
CA PHE A 90 12.61 0.00 -4.71
C PHE A 90 12.83 -0.98 -3.55
N GLU A 91 13.26 -2.20 -3.87
CA GLU A 91 13.16 -3.34 -2.97
C GLU A 91 14.00 -3.20 -1.71
N LEU A 92 13.42 -3.52 -0.57
CA LEU A 92 14.14 -3.65 0.69
C LEU A 92 14.94 -4.96 0.68
N THR A 93 16.25 -4.83 0.61
CA THR A 93 17.19 -5.98 0.55
C THR A 93 17.83 -6.32 1.90
N ASP A 94 17.55 -5.56 2.96
CA ASP A 94 18.01 -5.81 4.31
C ASP A 94 17.14 -6.87 5.01
N PRO A 95 17.67 -8.08 5.30
CA PRO A 95 16.88 -9.14 5.91
C PRO A 95 16.47 -8.83 7.35
N ILE A 96 17.25 -8.05 8.09
CA ILE A 96 16.96 -7.70 9.49
C ILE A 96 15.76 -6.75 9.53
N GLU A 97 15.79 -5.69 8.74
CA GLU A 97 14.70 -4.74 8.65
C GLU A 97 13.42 -5.41 8.09
N GLN A 98 13.55 -6.26 7.09
CA GLN A 98 12.42 -7.00 6.53
C GLN A 98 11.77 -7.90 7.58
N LEU A 99 12.57 -8.63 8.36
CA LEU A 99 12.06 -9.47 9.45
C LEU A 99 11.35 -8.65 10.52
N ARG A 100 11.94 -7.50 10.89
CA ARG A 100 11.34 -6.57 11.86
C ARG A 100 9.95 -6.11 11.40
N ARG A 101 9.78 -5.73 10.14
CA ARG A 101 8.49 -5.30 9.58
C ARG A 101 7.46 -6.42 9.62
N LEU A 102 7.78 -7.59 9.09
CA LEU A 102 6.86 -8.74 9.07
C LEU A 102 6.46 -9.22 10.47
N THR A 103 7.40 -9.13 11.43
CA THR A 103 7.09 -9.44 12.84
C THR A 103 6.13 -8.40 13.42
N SER A 104 6.36 -7.12 13.13
CA SER A 104 5.46 -6.04 13.56
C SER A 104 4.05 -6.21 12.98
N ASP A 105 3.96 -6.56 11.69
CA ASP A 105 2.68 -6.80 11.03
C ASP A 105 1.92 -7.98 11.67
N ASN A 106 2.62 -9.07 12.02
CA ASN A 106 2.01 -10.19 12.70
C ASN A 106 1.51 -9.83 14.11
N ILE A 107 2.24 -8.99 14.84
CA ILE A 107 1.77 -8.45 16.14
C ILE A 107 0.48 -7.64 15.93
N GLU A 108 0.41 -6.76 14.93
CA GLU A 108 -0.80 -5.98 14.66
C GLU A 108 -1.97 -6.88 14.20
N ARG A 109 -1.72 -7.90 13.41
CA ARG A 109 -2.72 -8.90 13.03
C ARG A 109 -3.29 -9.61 14.25
N SER A 110 -2.41 -10.04 15.15
CA SER A 110 -2.79 -10.72 16.40
C SER A 110 -3.67 -9.83 17.29
N LYS A 111 -3.34 -8.54 17.42
CA LYS A 111 -4.18 -7.56 18.13
C LYS A 111 -5.58 -7.41 17.53
N LYS A 112 -5.71 -7.60 16.23
CA LYS A 112 -6.99 -7.55 15.50
C LYS A 112 -7.73 -8.91 15.50
N GLY A 113 -7.21 -9.93 16.17
CA GLY A 113 -7.77 -11.29 16.16
C GLY A 113 -7.63 -12.00 14.82
N LEU A 114 -6.74 -11.54 13.94
CA LEU A 114 -6.43 -12.16 12.67
C LEU A 114 -5.33 -13.21 12.84
N PRO A 115 -5.34 -14.30 12.04
CA PRO A 115 -4.29 -15.31 12.10
C PRO A 115 -2.94 -14.71 11.69
N GLU A 116 -1.86 -15.16 12.33
CA GLU A 116 -0.50 -14.83 11.93
C GLU A 116 -0.19 -15.42 10.55
N ILE A 117 0.62 -14.69 9.77
CA ILE A 117 1.16 -15.15 8.49
C ILE A 117 2.52 -15.78 8.75
N PRO A 118 2.71 -17.06 8.39
CA PRO A 118 4.01 -17.72 8.54
C PRO A 118 5.11 -16.97 7.79
N ILE A 119 6.24 -16.81 8.44
CA ILE A 119 7.44 -16.21 7.82
C ILE A 119 8.06 -17.23 6.87
N ASP A 120 8.28 -16.86 5.62
CA ASP A 120 8.92 -17.71 4.61
C ASP A 120 10.43 -17.76 4.84
N GLU A 121 10.93 -18.85 5.43
CA GLU A 121 12.35 -19.05 5.71
C GLU A 121 13.22 -19.05 4.43
N ARG A 122 12.68 -19.50 3.29
CA ARG A 122 13.40 -19.51 2.00
C ARG A 122 13.61 -18.11 1.47
N PHE A 123 12.61 -17.25 1.63
CA PHE A 123 12.71 -15.83 1.30
C PHE A 123 13.82 -15.16 2.12
N PHE A 124 13.85 -15.41 3.44
CA PHE A 124 14.90 -14.86 4.31
C PHE A 124 16.29 -15.42 4.02
N ALA A 125 16.38 -16.69 3.70
CA ALA A 125 17.65 -17.29 3.25
C ALA A 125 18.17 -16.62 1.98
N ALA A 126 17.28 -16.33 1.02
CA ALA A 126 17.64 -15.61 -0.21
C ALA A 126 18.09 -14.16 0.07
N LEU A 127 17.37 -13.42 0.90
CA LEU A 127 17.77 -12.08 1.32
C LEU A 127 19.14 -12.08 2.01
N SER A 128 19.37 -13.03 2.92
CA SER A 128 20.63 -13.17 3.67
C SER A 128 21.80 -13.58 2.79
N ALA A 129 21.55 -14.32 1.69
CA ALA A 129 22.56 -14.64 0.69
C ALA A 129 22.99 -13.41 -0.14
N GLY A 130 22.21 -12.36 -0.09
CA GLY A 130 22.43 -11.10 -0.79
C GLY A 130 21.69 -11.02 -2.12
N ILE A 131 20.71 -10.12 -2.16
CA ILE A 131 19.98 -9.75 -3.39
C ILE A 131 20.50 -8.38 -3.85
N PRO A 132 20.85 -8.20 -5.12
CA PRO A 132 21.26 -6.89 -5.62
C PRO A 132 20.11 -5.87 -5.48
N LYS A 133 20.48 -4.62 -5.20
CA LYS A 133 19.50 -3.53 -5.17
C LYS A 133 18.81 -3.40 -6.53
N GLY A 134 17.51 -3.24 -6.52
CA GLY A 134 16.70 -3.12 -7.72
C GLY A 134 15.28 -2.71 -7.43
N SER A 135 14.51 -2.50 -8.46
CA SER A 135 13.08 -2.22 -8.36
C SER A 135 12.29 -3.39 -8.91
N GLY A 136 11.17 -3.67 -8.26
CA GLY A 136 10.19 -4.62 -8.73
C GLY A 136 8.82 -3.96 -8.91
N VAL A 137 7.99 -4.54 -9.77
CA VAL A 137 6.63 -4.10 -9.98
C VAL A 137 5.71 -5.29 -10.17
N ALA A 138 4.57 -5.27 -9.51
CA ALA A 138 3.45 -6.17 -9.78
C ALA A 138 2.43 -5.44 -10.66
N LEU A 139 2.09 -6.02 -11.80
CA LEU A 139 1.09 -5.51 -12.73
C LEU A 139 -0.12 -6.44 -12.76
N GLY A 140 -1.30 -5.91 -12.44
CA GLY A 140 -2.57 -6.64 -12.50
C GLY A 140 -3.06 -6.77 -13.93
N LEU A 141 -2.78 -7.89 -14.59
CA LEU A 141 -3.15 -8.12 -16.00
C LEU A 141 -4.66 -8.09 -16.21
N ASP A 142 -5.44 -8.63 -15.28
CA ASP A 142 -6.91 -8.61 -15.36
C ASP A 142 -7.43 -7.18 -15.27
N ARG A 143 -6.93 -6.38 -14.34
CA ARG A 143 -7.29 -4.96 -14.21
C ARG A 143 -6.86 -4.15 -15.44
N LEU A 144 -5.67 -4.42 -15.98
CA LEU A 144 -5.22 -3.81 -17.23
C LEU A 144 -6.18 -4.14 -18.38
N LEU A 145 -6.61 -5.38 -18.50
CA LEU A 145 -7.56 -5.83 -19.49
C LEU A 145 -8.93 -5.16 -19.32
N MET A 146 -9.40 -5.00 -18.06
CA MET A 146 -10.62 -4.25 -17.76
C MET A 146 -10.54 -2.80 -18.28
N VAL A 147 -9.42 -2.13 -18.03
CA VAL A 147 -9.23 -0.74 -18.47
C VAL A 147 -9.16 -0.65 -20.00
N MET A 148 -8.44 -1.55 -20.66
CA MET A 148 -8.30 -1.57 -22.12
C MET A 148 -9.62 -1.88 -22.84
N GLY A 149 -10.45 -2.73 -22.25
CA GLY A 149 -11.73 -3.16 -22.80
C GLY A 149 -12.94 -2.40 -22.27
N ASP A 150 -12.71 -1.42 -21.41
CA ASP A 150 -13.76 -0.65 -20.72
C ASP A 150 -14.78 -1.53 -19.97
N PHE A 151 -14.26 -2.57 -19.29
CA PHE A 151 -15.05 -3.46 -18.47
C PHE A 151 -15.12 -2.97 -17.02
N GLU A 152 -16.30 -2.98 -16.43
CA GLU A 152 -16.49 -2.55 -15.04
C GLU A 152 -16.18 -3.67 -14.03
N GLU A 153 -16.48 -4.92 -14.39
CA GLU A 153 -16.32 -6.08 -13.51
C GLU A 153 -15.19 -7.00 -13.97
N ILE A 154 -14.38 -7.47 -13.01
CA ILE A 154 -13.28 -8.41 -13.24
C ILE A 154 -13.75 -9.75 -13.82
N ASP A 155 -14.95 -10.18 -13.49
CA ASP A 155 -15.57 -11.42 -14.03
C ASP A 155 -15.69 -11.40 -15.56
N SER A 156 -15.71 -10.21 -16.18
CA SER A 156 -15.80 -10.04 -17.63
C SER A 156 -14.49 -10.37 -18.35
N VAL A 157 -13.39 -10.31 -17.68
CA VAL A 157 -12.03 -10.55 -18.23
C VAL A 157 -11.43 -11.89 -17.78
N LEU A 158 -12.04 -12.56 -16.81
CA LEU A 158 -11.59 -13.87 -16.34
C LEU A 158 -12.16 -14.98 -17.22
N SER A 159 -11.28 -15.88 -17.72
CA SER A 159 -11.69 -17.07 -18.45
C SER A 159 -12.59 -18.00 -17.62
N PHE A 160 -12.28 -18.12 -16.32
CA PHE A 160 -13.01 -18.94 -15.35
C PHE A 160 -13.33 -18.09 -14.12
N SER A 161 -14.49 -17.45 -14.13
CA SER A 161 -14.97 -16.70 -12.97
C SER A 161 -15.60 -17.65 -11.95
N ILE A 162 -15.31 -17.41 -10.67
CA ILE A 162 -15.94 -18.16 -9.54
C ILE A 162 -17.46 -18.11 -9.58
N LYS A 163 -18.05 -17.04 -10.12
CA LYS A 163 -19.53 -16.93 -10.28
C LYS A 163 -20.11 -17.85 -11.36
N ARG A 164 -19.25 -18.47 -12.18
CA ARG A 164 -19.65 -19.32 -13.32
C ARG A 164 -19.22 -20.79 -13.16
N VAL A 165 -18.70 -21.15 -11.99
CA VAL A 165 -18.27 -22.53 -11.66
C VAL A 165 -19.25 -23.19 -10.72
#